data_025ce178208cd726b4f4012c26471c4f
#
_entry.id   025ce178208cd726b4f4012c26471c4f
#
_cell.length_a   1.000
_cell.length_b   1.000
_cell.length_c   1.000
_cell.angle_alpha   90.00
_cell.angle_beta   90.00
_cell.angle_gamma   90.00
#
_symmetry.space_group_name_H-M   'P 1'
#
loop_
_entity.id
_entity.type
_entity.pdbx_description
1 polymer ?
#
loop_
_entity_poly.entity_id
_entity_poly.type
_entity_poly.pdbx_seq_one_letter_code
_entity_poly.pdbx_strand_id
1 'polypeptide(L)'
;MKLSIIVPVLNSHEVVRRQMLHWQSMPIPAEVEVLYMDDGSAPPLLASTVDLVRVIPTNDFRPWTWAIARNSGAKIAQGDYLLMTDLDYIIPRQAIEDALAFTGDYMGFRREFGVLDEDGVFTQDMPTLLQYGLLPERAAARGVQMPPHPNNFVIRKDLFFEMGCYREDRVGREYPQGEDNLFKGTRAQFREAGRLKESIYRPTLYMFPNGQYCGDVDFNPYGLFHALSRKTS
;
A
#
# COMPACT_ATOMS: atom_id res chain seq x y z
N MET A 1 18.15 3.75 9.35
CA MET A 1 16.74 3.35 9.18
C MET A 1 16.71 1.88 8.84
N LYS A 2 15.78 1.09 9.36
CA LYS A 2 15.72 -0.34 9.10
C LYS A 2 14.60 -0.72 8.13
N LEU A 3 13.47 0.00 8.19
CA LEU A 3 12.30 -0.24 7.37
C LEU A 3 11.78 1.05 6.75
N SER A 4 11.53 1.04 5.44
CA SER A 4 10.80 2.09 4.74
C SER A 4 9.48 1.53 4.22
N ILE A 5 8.38 2.14 4.62
CA ILE A 5 7.02 1.83 4.17
C ILE A 5 6.70 2.73 2.99
N ILE A 6 6.36 2.17 1.84
CA ILE A 6 6.13 2.92 0.59
C ILE A 6 4.68 2.76 0.17
N VAL A 7 3.96 3.88 0.08
CA VAL A 7 2.54 3.94 -0.22
C VAL A 7 2.31 4.90 -1.39
N PRO A 8 1.99 4.43 -2.60
CA PRO A 8 1.58 5.30 -3.68
C PRO A 8 0.18 5.87 -3.41
N VAL A 9 -0.02 7.15 -3.71
CA VAL A 9 -1.28 7.86 -3.45
C VAL A 9 -1.69 8.66 -4.69
N LEU A 10 -2.98 8.61 -5.02
CA LEU A 10 -3.58 9.48 -6.02
C LEU A 10 -5.01 9.84 -5.60
N ASN A 11 -5.31 11.15 -5.49
CA ASN A 11 -6.66 11.69 -5.26
C ASN A 11 -7.43 11.02 -4.10
N SER A 12 -6.76 10.73 -2.98
CA SER A 12 -7.34 9.97 -1.86
C SER A 12 -7.10 10.67 -0.52
N HIS A 13 -7.41 11.97 -0.47
CA HIS A 13 -7.12 12.86 0.66
C HIS A 13 -7.72 12.38 1.98
N GLU A 14 -8.97 11.90 1.94
CA GLU A 14 -9.66 11.46 3.16
C GLU A 14 -9.05 10.17 3.73
N VAL A 15 -8.65 9.24 2.87
CA VAL A 15 -7.94 8.02 3.32
C VAL A 15 -6.61 8.40 3.96
N VAL A 16 -5.85 9.29 3.31
CA VAL A 16 -4.59 9.81 3.84
C VAL A 16 -4.80 10.50 5.18
N ARG A 17 -5.83 11.36 5.30
CA ARG A 17 -6.17 12.03 6.56
C ARG A 17 -6.40 11.03 7.70
N ARG A 18 -7.21 10.00 7.49
CA ARG A 18 -7.47 8.96 8.49
C ARG A 18 -6.22 8.16 8.84
N GLN A 19 -5.41 7.84 7.86
CA GLN A 19 -4.13 7.17 8.11
C GLN A 19 -3.15 8.06 8.89
N MET A 20 -3.12 9.37 8.64
CA MET A 20 -2.30 10.29 9.43
C MET A 20 -2.74 10.34 10.89
N LEU A 21 -4.06 10.39 11.16
CA LEU A 21 -4.59 10.30 12.53
C LEU A 21 -4.23 8.95 13.19
N HIS A 22 -4.31 7.87 12.44
CA HIS A 22 -3.88 6.55 12.91
C HIS A 22 -2.40 6.54 13.28
N TRP A 23 -1.51 7.09 12.43
CA TRP A 23 -0.08 7.21 12.73
C TRP A 23 0.20 8.08 13.96
N GLN A 24 -0.58 9.16 14.18
CA GLN A 24 -0.47 9.99 15.37
C GLN A 24 -0.82 9.23 16.65
N SER A 25 -1.81 8.35 16.59
CA SER A 25 -2.23 7.53 17.73
C SER A 25 -1.32 6.32 17.99
N MET A 26 -0.55 5.90 16.99
CA MET A 26 0.35 4.74 17.03
C MET A 26 1.79 5.21 16.77
N PRO A 27 2.59 5.48 17.81
CA PRO A 27 3.96 5.95 17.64
C PRO A 27 4.77 5.04 16.70
N ILE A 28 5.36 5.63 15.68
CA ILE A 28 6.21 4.94 14.70
C ILE A 28 7.59 4.73 15.34
N PRO A 29 8.14 3.50 15.35
CA PRO A 29 9.51 3.26 15.84
C PRO A 29 10.55 4.10 15.07
N ALA A 30 11.58 4.58 15.75
CA ALA A 30 12.60 5.45 15.17
C ALA A 30 13.37 4.83 13.99
N GLU A 31 13.34 3.51 13.86
CA GLU A 31 13.94 2.77 12.75
C GLU A 31 13.06 2.69 11.50
N VAL A 32 11.83 3.24 11.55
CA VAL A 32 10.85 3.17 10.46
C VAL A 32 10.60 4.55 9.88
N GLU A 33 10.51 4.65 8.57
CA GLU A 33 9.95 5.81 7.87
C GLU A 33 8.74 5.38 7.03
N VAL A 34 7.80 6.30 6.83
CA VAL A 34 6.64 6.11 5.96
C VAL A 34 6.69 7.14 4.84
N LEU A 35 6.68 6.68 3.60
CA LEU A 35 6.76 7.49 2.39
C LEU A 35 5.45 7.41 1.62
N TYR A 36 4.61 8.44 1.72
CA TYR A 36 3.45 8.63 0.85
C TYR A 36 3.93 9.27 -0.45
N MET A 37 3.91 8.50 -1.52
CA MET A 37 4.33 8.96 -2.84
C MET A 37 3.11 9.53 -3.56
N ASP A 38 2.97 10.87 -3.54
CA ASP A 38 1.86 11.57 -4.21
C ASP A 38 2.04 11.52 -5.72
N ASP A 39 1.27 10.66 -6.35
CA ASP A 39 1.36 10.34 -7.77
C ASP A 39 0.56 11.31 -8.66
N GLY A 40 0.56 12.60 -8.29
CA GLY A 40 -0.07 13.68 -9.04
C GLY A 40 -1.51 13.95 -8.64
N SER A 41 -1.81 13.94 -7.33
CA SER A 41 -3.12 14.32 -6.80
C SER A 41 -3.48 15.76 -7.13
N ALA A 42 -4.77 16.02 -7.36
CA ALA A 42 -5.34 17.34 -7.59
C ALA A 42 -6.51 17.60 -6.62
N PRO A 43 -6.35 18.52 -5.64
CA PRO A 43 -5.12 19.26 -5.31
C PRO A 43 -4.00 18.36 -4.81
N PRO A 44 -2.73 18.82 -4.79
CA PRO A 44 -1.62 18.07 -4.21
C PRO A 44 -1.86 17.75 -2.73
N LEU A 45 -1.35 16.60 -2.26
CA LEU A 45 -1.40 16.26 -0.85
C LEU A 45 -0.58 17.25 -0.01
N LEU A 46 -1.07 17.55 1.18
CA LEU A 46 -0.34 18.38 2.15
C LEU A 46 0.82 17.60 2.77
N ALA A 47 1.85 18.34 3.16
CA ALA A 47 2.95 17.77 3.93
C ALA A 47 2.44 17.14 5.24
N SER A 48 3.05 16.03 5.64
CA SER A 48 2.71 15.39 6.91
C SER A 48 3.13 16.24 8.11
N THR A 49 2.32 16.21 9.15
CA THR A 49 2.64 16.74 10.49
C THR A 49 3.07 15.63 11.46
N VAL A 50 3.10 14.38 10.99
CA VAL A 50 3.50 13.21 11.78
C VAL A 50 4.99 12.96 11.56
N ASP A 51 5.74 12.85 12.65
CA ASP A 51 7.15 12.51 12.59
C ASP A 51 7.38 11.19 11.85
N LEU A 52 8.48 11.10 11.10
CA LEU A 52 8.87 9.94 10.29
C LEU A 52 7.90 9.61 9.12
N VAL A 53 6.84 10.39 8.94
CA VAL A 53 5.93 10.30 7.79
C VAL A 53 6.21 11.45 6.83
N ARG A 54 6.45 11.13 5.57
CA ARG A 54 6.75 12.13 4.52
C ARG A 54 5.79 11.97 3.36
N VAL A 55 5.26 13.08 2.86
CA VAL A 55 4.52 13.16 1.60
C VAL A 55 5.45 13.72 0.53
N ILE A 56 5.64 12.99 -0.54
CA ILE A 56 6.63 13.28 -1.58
C ILE A 56 5.96 13.23 -2.95
N PRO A 57 5.87 14.35 -3.67
CA PRO A 57 5.29 14.36 -5.01
C PRO A 57 6.22 13.66 -6.01
N THR A 58 5.65 12.83 -6.88
CA THR A 58 6.38 12.22 -7.98
C THR A 58 6.65 13.22 -9.11
N ASN A 59 5.82 14.27 -9.22
CA ASN A 59 5.78 15.22 -10.33
C ASN A 59 5.60 14.55 -11.71
N ASP A 60 5.00 13.37 -11.73
CA ASP A 60 4.66 12.65 -12.95
C ASP A 60 3.12 12.66 -13.12
N PHE A 61 2.63 13.40 -14.11
CA PHE A 61 1.21 13.57 -14.36
C PHE A 61 0.67 12.66 -15.47
N ARG A 62 1.46 11.72 -15.94
CA ARG A 62 0.99 10.71 -16.90
C ARG A 62 0.01 9.74 -16.19
N PRO A 63 -0.96 9.16 -16.89
CA PRO A 63 -1.84 8.17 -16.28
C PRO A 63 -1.08 6.90 -15.90
N TRP A 64 -1.53 6.22 -14.84
CA TRP A 64 -1.03 4.92 -14.41
C TRP A 64 0.48 4.88 -14.09
N THR A 65 0.92 5.76 -13.21
CA THR A 65 2.33 5.88 -12.81
C THR A 65 2.66 5.21 -11.49
N TRP A 66 1.83 4.29 -11.00
CA TRP A 66 2.04 3.61 -9.71
C TRP A 66 3.37 2.86 -9.61
N ALA A 67 3.84 2.26 -10.71
CA ALA A 67 5.17 1.65 -10.77
C ALA A 67 6.26 2.70 -10.51
N ILE A 68 6.14 3.90 -11.10
CA ILE A 68 7.08 5.02 -10.91
C ILE A 68 7.03 5.51 -9.46
N ALA A 69 5.84 5.68 -8.89
CA ALA A 69 5.67 6.11 -7.51
C ALA A 69 6.38 5.14 -6.53
N ARG A 70 6.15 3.83 -6.67
CA ARG A 70 6.81 2.80 -5.86
C ARG A 70 8.31 2.77 -6.06
N ASN A 71 8.79 2.81 -7.30
CA ASN A 71 10.22 2.79 -7.60
C ASN A 71 10.92 4.06 -7.10
N SER A 72 10.28 5.22 -7.23
CA SER A 72 10.80 6.49 -6.71
C SER A 72 10.87 6.47 -5.19
N GLY A 73 9.85 5.95 -4.52
CA GLY A 73 9.88 5.71 -3.08
C GLY A 73 11.03 4.79 -2.68
N ALA A 74 11.21 3.66 -3.38
CA ALA A 74 12.30 2.72 -3.12
C ALA A 74 13.70 3.36 -3.29
N LYS A 75 13.87 4.23 -4.29
CA LYS A 75 15.14 4.94 -4.55
C LYS A 75 15.54 5.86 -3.38
N ILE A 76 14.58 6.60 -2.80
CA ILE A 76 14.83 7.56 -1.72
C ILE A 76 14.69 6.96 -0.32
N ALA A 77 14.18 5.75 -0.21
CA ALA A 77 14.03 5.00 1.03
C ALA A 77 15.38 4.84 1.74
N GLN A 78 15.41 5.03 3.06
CA GLN A 78 16.59 4.91 3.89
C GLN A 78 16.70 3.55 4.58
N GLY A 79 15.62 2.76 4.57
CA GLY A 79 15.58 1.43 5.17
C GLY A 79 16.33 0.38 4.37
N ASP A 80 16.87 -0.61 5.08
CA ASP A 80 17.46 -1.82 4.48
C ASP A 80 16.37 -2.74 3.91
N TYR A 81 15.15 -2.61 4.44
CA TYR A 81 13.94 -3.29 4.00
C TYR A 81 12.90 -2.30 3.49
N LEU A 82 12.16 -2.73 2.47
CA LEU A 82 11.02 -2.02 1.90
C LEU A 82 9.74 -2.78 2.24
N LEU A 83 8.76 -2.13 2.88
CA LEU A 83 7.38 -2.59 2.94
C LEU A 83 6.61 -1.89 1.83
N MET A 84 6.25 -2.64 0.80
CA MET A 84 5.38 -2.17 -0.28
C MET A 84 3.93 -2.45 0.08
N THR A 85 3.07 -1.46 -0.09
CA THR A 85 1.62 -1.61 0.11
C THR A 85 0.86 -0.61 -0.75
N ASP A 86 -0.47 -0.78 -0.80
CA ASP A 86 -1.37 0.19 -1.41
C ASP A 86 -2.01 1.07 -0.33
N LEU A 87 -2.56 2.21 -0.71
CA LEU A 87 -3.13 3.18 0.22
C LEU A 87 -4.34 2.65 0.99
N ASP A 88 -5.07 1.71 0.42
CA ASP A 88 -6.26 1.09 1.02
C ASP A 88 -5.93 0.08 2.13
N TYR A 89 -4.67 0.01 2.57
CA TYR A 89 -4.25 -0.87 3.67
C TYR A 89 -3.88 -0.10 4.93
N ILE A 90 -4.36 -0.60 6.04
CA ILE A 90 -4.00 -0.19 7.40
C ILE A 90 -2.90 -1.12 7.90
N ILE A 91 -1.80 -0.55 8.37
CA ILE A 91 -0.65 -1.30 8.88
C ILE A 91 -0.72 -1.27 10.40
N PRO A 92 -1.04 -2.39 11.06
CA PRO A 92 -1.07 -2.44 12.52
C PRO A 92 0.35 -2.46 13.10
N ARG A 93 0.48 -2.05 14.36
CA ARG A 93 1.76 -2.09 15.11
C ARG A 93 2.46 -3.44 14.99
N GLN A 94 1.73 -4.55 15.15
CA GLN A 94 2.29 -5.89 15.08
C GLN A 94 2.96 -6.17 13.72
N ALA A 95 2.37 -5.73 12.62
CA ALA A 95 2.97 -5.92 11.29
C ALA A 95 4.28 -5.13 11.13
N ILE A 96 4.40 -3.96 11.78
CA ILE A 96 5.64 -3.18 11.81
C ILE A 96 6.70 -3.91 12.64
N GLU A 97 6.34 -4.39 13.82
CA GLU A 97 7.23 -5.14 14.72
C GLU A 97 7.75 -6.41 14.04
N ASP A 98 6.86 -7.15 13.38
CA ASP A 98 7.22 -8.34 12.60
C ASP A 98 8.16 -8.00 11.42
N ALA A 99 7.91 -6.87 10.72
CA ALA A 99 8.79 -6.40 9.64
C ALA A 99 10.17 -5.96 10.16
N LEU A 100 10.24 -5.32 11.33
CA LEU A 100 11.50 -4.94 11.97
C LEU A 100 12.30 -6.15 12.48
N ALA A 101 11.62 -7.19 12.93
CA ALA A 101 12.23 -8.45 13.36
C ALA A 101 12.65 -9.34 12.17
N PHE A 102 12.14 -9.07 10.96
CA PHE A 102 12.39 -9.88 9.78
C PHE A 102 13.83 -9.73 9.29
N THR A 103 14.47 -10.87 8.98
CA THR A 103 15.87 -10.95 8.50
C THR A 103 16.01 -11.77 7.21
N GLY A 104 14.88 -12.20 6.61
CA GLY A 104 14.87 -12.98 5.37
C GLY A 104 14.87 -12.11 4.12
N ASP A 105 14.62 -12.72 2.97
CA ASP A 105 14.62 -12.01 1.68
C ASP A 105 13.27 -11.36 1.37
N TYR A 106 12.17 -12.09 1.62
CA TYR A 106 10.81 -11.68 1.25
C TYR A 106 9.78 -12.23 2.24
N MET A 107 8.85 -11.38 2.66
CA MET A 107 7.72 -11.73 3.52
C MET A 107 6.43 -11.10 2.96
N GLY A 108 5.47 -11.93 2.56
CA GLY A 108 4.14 -11.45 2.16
C GLY A 108 3.22 -11.26 3.35
N PHE A 109 2.06 -10.63 3.12
CA PHE A 109 1.03 -10.39 4.14
C PHE A 109 -0.23 -11.21 3.89
N ARG A 110 -0.91 -11.57 4.98
CA ARG A 110 -2.34 -11.91 4.96
C ARG A 110 -3.14 -10.63 4.88
N ARG A 111 -4.38 -10.74 4.45
CA ARG A 111 -5.29 -9.60 4.37
C ARG A 111 -6.61 -9.94 5.03
N GLU A 112 -7.10 -8.97 5.78
CA GLU A 112 -8.43 -8.98 6.36
C GLU A 112 -9.08 -7.62 6.13
N PHE A 113 -10.40 -7.55 6.20
CA PHE A 113 -11.06 -6.25 6.20
C PHE A 113 -10.90 -5.55 7.53
N GLY A 114 -10.72 -4.24 7.47
CA GLY A 114 -10.70 -3.33 8.60
C GLY A 114 -10.95 -1.91 8.12
N VAL A 115 -11.32 -1.03 9.00
CA VAL A 115 -11.53 0.40 8.70
C VAL A 115 -10.83 1.28 9.71
N LEU A 116 -10.49 2.48 9.29
CA LEU A 116 -10.26 3.62 10.18
C LEU A 116 -11.52 4.50 10.11
N ASP A 117 -12.09 4.82 11.25
CA ASP A 117 -13.17 5.78 11.30
C ASP A 117 -12.70 7.21 11.00
N GLU A 118 -13.58 8.21 11.16
CA GLU A 118 -13.26 9.61 10.91
C GLU A 118 -12.15 10.16 11.82
N ASP A 119 -11.95 9.56 12.98
CA ASP A 119 -10.91 9.92 13.95
C ASP A 119 -9.62 9.09 13.80
N GLY A 120 -9.55 8.22 12.78
CA GLY A 120 -8.41 7.35 12.53
C GLY A 120 -8.33 6.15 13.47
N VAL A 121 -9.41 5.83 14.19
CA VAL A 121 -9.47 4.68 15.11
C VAL A 121 -9.76 3.41 14.32
N PHE A 122 -8.92 2.41 14.54
CA PHE A 122 -9.06 1.12 13.86
C PHE A 122 -10.19 0.27 14.46
N THR A 123 -10.99 -0.34 13.59
CA THR A 123 -11.97 -1.37 13.96
C THR A 123 -12.14 -2.45 12.91
N GLN A 124 -12.50 -3.65 13.38
CA GLN A 124 -12.98 -4.78 12.56
C GLN A 124 -14.43 -5.16 12.92
N ASP A 125 -15.12 -4.27 13.63
CA ASP A 125 -16.51 -4.48 13.99
C ASP A 125 -17.38 -4.67 12.74
N MET A 126 -18.13 -5.77 12.69
CA MET A 126 -18.91 -6.16 11.50
C MET A 126 -19.97 -5.12 11.11
N PRO A 127 -20.77 -4.54 12.03
CA PRO A 127 -21.67 -3.45 11.70
C PRO A 127 -20.96 -2.27 11.01
N THR A 128 -19.82 -1.86 11.53
CA THR A 128 -19.02 -0.78 10.95
C THR A 128 -18.46 -1.17 9.58
N LEU A 129 -17.93 -2.38 9.41
CA LEU A 129 -17.46 -2.86 8.10
C LEU A 129 -18.57 -2.85 7.04
N LEU A 130 -19.79 -3.24 7.41
CA LEU A 130 -20.95 -3.19 6.52
C LEU A 130 -21.34 -1.76 6.16
N GLN A 131 -21.29 -0.84 7.11
CA GLN A 131 -21.51 0.59 6.89
C GLN A 131 -20.49 1.18 5.90
N TYR A 132 -19.23 0.73 5.98
CA TYR A 132 -18.16 1.14 5.07
C TYR A 132 -18.09 0.31 3.78
N GLY A 133 -19.15 -0.43 3.46
CA GLY A 133 -19.36 -1.05 2.16
C GLY A 133 -18.86 -2.49 2.03
N LEU A 134 -18.59 -3.20 3.13
CA LEU A 134 -18.45 -4.65 3.07
C LEU A 134 -19.79 -5.27 2.66
N LEU A 135 -19.78 -6.05 1.58
CA LEU A 135 -21.01 -6.68 1.08
C LEU A 135 -21.48 -7.80 2.05
N PRO A 136 -22.76 -7.81 2.46
CA PRO A 136 -23.27 -8.80 3.41
C PRO A 136 -23.06 -10.26 2.95
N GLU A 137 -23.27 -10.54 1.67
CA GLU A 137 -23.06 -11.87 1.08
C GLU A 137 -21.59 -12.32 1.16
N ARG A 138 -20.65 -11.38 1.03
CA ARG A 138 -19.21 -11.64 1.17
C ARG A 138 -18.85 -11.88 2.64
N ALA A 139 -19.38 -11.07 3.55
CA ALA A 139 -19.20 -11.25 4.99
C ALA A 139 -19.72 -12.63 5.44
N ALA A 140 -20.88 -13.05 4.96
CA ALA A 140 -21.45 -14.36 5.25
C ALA A 140 -20.62 -15.53 4.68
N ALA A 141 -20.01 -15.35 3.49
CA ALA A 141 -19.27 -16.42 2.82
C ALA A 141 -17.83 -16.60 3.34
N ARG A 142 -17.15 -15.51 3.74
CA ARG A 142 -15.72 -15.50 4.03
C ARG A 142 -15.34 -14.70 5.28
N GLY A 143 -16.29 -14.12 6.01
CA GLY A 143 -16.01 -13.21 7.10
C GLY A 143 -15.16 -12.03 6.63
N VAL A 144 -14.10 -11.72 7.37
CA VAL A 144 -13.17 -10.61 7.07
C VAL A 144 -11.97 -11.03 6.21
N GLN A 145 -11.78 -12.32 5.93
CA GLN A 145 -10.59 -12.82 5.26
C GLN A 145 -10.58 -12.54 3.74
N MET A 146 -9.39 -12.31 3.21
CA MET A 146 -9.16 -12.03 1.79
C MET A 146 -7.98 -12.84 1.23
N PRO A 147 -7.96 -13.12 -0.09
CA PRO A 147 -6.78 -13.70 -0.74
C PRO A 147 -5.56 -12.77 -0.61
N PRO A 148 -4.32 -13.26 -0.54
CA PRO A 148 -3.12 -12.42 -0.57
C PRO A 148 -3.06 -11.51 -1.80
N HIS A 149 -2.47 -10.33 -1.64
CA HIS A 149 -2.25 -9.38 -2.75
C HIS A 149 -0.76 -9.29 -3.10
N PRO A 150 -0.38 -9.23 -4.38
CA PRO A 150 1.01 -9.22 -4.79
C PRO A 150 1.79 -7.96 -4.38
N ASN A 151 1.12 -6.83 -4.14
CA ASN A 151 1.76 -5.57 -3.74
C ASN A 151 1.97 -5.39 -2.24
N ASN A 152 1.55 -6.36 -1.40
CA ASN A 152 1.72 -6.27 0.05
C ASN A 152 2.83 -7.20 0.52
N PHE A 153 4.02 -6.67 0.70
CA PHE A 153 5.18 -7.45 1.08
C PHE A 153 6.29 -6.61 1.73
N VAL A 154 7.14 -7.28 2.48
CA VAL A 154 8.46 -6.77 2.89
C VAL A 154 9.53 -7.48 2.06
N ILE A 155 10.50 -6.73 1.58
CA ILE A 155 11.64 -7.24 0.81
C ILE A 155 12.91 -6.50 1.18
N ARG A 156 14.06 -7.16 1.13
CA ARG A 156 15.35 -6.47 1.20
C ARG A 156 15.46 -5.47 0.05
N LYS A 157 15.93 -4.27 0.36
CA LYS A 157 16.02 -3.19 -0.63
C LYS A 157 16.97 -3.53 -1.78
N ASP A 158 18.12 -4.11 -1.49
CA ASP A 158 19.09 -4.56 -2.51
C ASP A 158 18.47 -5.58 -3.47
N LEU A 159 17.75 -6.58 -2.93
CA LEU A 159 17.08 -7.60 -3.71
C LEU A 159 15.96 -7.01 -4.59
N PHE A 160 15.20 -6.02 -4.11
CA PHE A 160 14.20 -5.33 -4.92
C PHE A 160 14.82 -4.70 -6.17
N PHE A 161 15.98 -4.07 -6.03
CA PHE A 161 16.71 -3.49 -7.17
C PHE A 161 17.35 -4.56 -8.05
N GLU A 162 17.89 -5.62 -7.48
CA GLU A 162 18.42 -6.76 -8.22
C GLU A 162 17.37 -7.45 -9.10
N MET A 163 16.13 -7.50 -8.62
CA MET A 163 14.98 -8.00 -9.37
C MET A 163 14.49 -7.05 -10.49
N GLY A 164 15.06 -5.84 -10.60
CA GLY A 164 14.73 -4.86 -11.61
C GLY A 164 13.52 -3.98 -11.29
N CYS A 165 13.07 -3.93 -10.04
CA CYS A 165 11.98 -3.08 -9.57
C CYS A 165 10.63 -3.40 -10.25
N TYR A 166 9.66 -2.50 -10.14
CA TYR A 166 8.45 -2.54 -10.97
C TYR A 166 8.76 -2.04 -12.38
N ARG A 167 8.16 -2.66 -13.39
CA ARG A 167 8.36 -2.27 -14.78
C ARG A 167 7.65 -0.96 -15.11
N GLU A 168 8.42 0.04 -15.55
CA GLU A 168 7.92 1.37 -15.91
C GLU A 168 7.53 1.50 -17.39
N ASP A 169 7.82 0.50 -18.23
CA ASP A 169 7.52 0.49 -19.67
C ASP A 169 6.03 0.41 -20.00
N ARG A 170 5.18 0.20 -19.00
CA ARG A 170 3.72 0.19 -19.12
C ARG A 170 3.03 1.48 -18.72
N VAL A 171 3.78 2.42 -18.17
CA VAL A 171 3.26 3.73 -17.78
C VAL A 171 2.69 4.47 -19.00
N GLY A 172 1.52 5.11 -18.80
CA GLY A 172 0.86 5.89 -19.83
C GLY A 172 0.07 5.08 -20.86
N ARG A 173 -0.05 3.77 -20.72
CA ARG A 173 -0.91 2.94 -21.57
C ARG A 173 -2.37 3.01 -21.11
N GLU A 174 -3.30 2.80 -22.03
CA GLU A 174 -4.75 2.89 -21.78
C GLU A 174 -5.27 1.87 -20.74
N TYR A 175 -4.58 0.73 -20.60
CA TYR A 175 -4.82 -0.31 -19.58
C TYR A 175 -3.51 -0.91 -19.09
N PRO A 176 -2.81 -0.26 -18.16
CA PRO A 176 -1.51 -0.73 -17.67
C PRO A 176 -1.62 -1.78 -16.55
N GLN A 177 -2.77 -2.42 -16.41
CA GLN A 177 -2.97 -3.46 -15.39
C GLN A 177 -1.89 -4.52 -15.48
N GLY A 178 -1.29 -4.86 -14.33
CA GLY A 178 -0.43 -6.02 -14.18
C GLY A 178 1.03 -5.73 -13.89
N GLU A 179 1.42 -4.50 -13.50
CA GLU A 179 2.77 -4.24 -12.99
C GLU A 179 3.07 -5.11 -11.76
N ASP A 180 2.05 -5.32 -10.91
CA ASP A 180 2.08 -6.21 -9.76
C ASP A 180 2.24 -7.69 -10.17
N ASN A 181 1.53 -8.14 -11.21
CA ASN A 181 1.64 -9.49 -11.75
C ASN A 181 3.00 -9.73 -12.43
N LEU A 182 3.55 -8.72 -13.10
CA LEU A 182 4.90 -8.79 -13.67
C LEU A 182 5.95 -8.90 -12.58
N PHE A 183 5.86 -8.08 -11.52
CA PHE A 183 6.76 -8.17 -10.39
C PHE A 183 6.64 -9.52 -9.68
N LYS A 184 5.41 -10.03 -9.49
CA LYS A 184 5.14 -11.38 -8.98
C LYS A 184 5.79 -12.46 -9.86
N GLY A 185 5.76 -12.32 -11.18
CA GLY A 185 6.42 -13.22 -12.12
C GLY A 185 7.94 -13.23 -11.94
N THR A 186 8.56 -12.05 -11.87
CA THR A 186 10.00 -11.92 -11.59
C THR A 186 10.38 -12.55 -10.26
N ARG A 187 9.58 -12.31 -9.20
CA ARG A 187 9.77 -12.93 -7.89
C ARG A 187 9.74 -14.46 -7.97
N ALA A 188 8.80 -15.03 -8.70
CA ALA A 188 8.71 -16.47 -8.89
C ALA A 188 9.98 -17.02 -9.55
N GLN A 189 10.50 -16.37 -10.59
CA GLN A 189 11.75 -16.74 -11.25
C GLN A 189 12.95 -16.73 -10.29
N PHE A 190 13.06 -15.68 -9.45
CA PHE A 190 14.12 -15.58 -8.45
C PHE A 190 14.04 -16.69 -7.40
N ARG A 191 12.82 -17.01 -6.95
CA ARG A 191 12.58 -18.13 -6.02
C ARG A 191 12.97 -19.47 -6.64
N GLU A 192 12.55 -19.76 -7.86
CA GLU A 192 12.86 -20.98 -8.59
C GLU A 192 14.37 -21.15 -8.84
N ALA A 193 15.07 -20.03 -9.08
CA ALA A 193 16.52 -19.98 -9.20
C ALA A 193 17.26 -20.08 -7.84
N GLY A 194 16.55 -20.19 -6.72
CA GLY A 194 17.15 -20.25 -5.38
C GLY A 194 17.76 -18.92 -4.89
N ARG A 195 17.48 -17.81 -5.59
CA ARG A 195 18.01 -16.47 -5.30
C ARG A 195 17.12 -15.66 -4.34
N LEU A 196 15.95 -16.17 -4.00
CA LEU A 196 15.01 -15.57 -3.07
C LEU A 196 14.33 -16.65 -2.23
N LYS A 197 14.34 -16.44 -0.90
CA LYS A 197 13.61 -17.28 0.05
C LYS A 197 12.41 -16.51 0.59
N GLU A 198 11.21 -17.04 0.36
CA GLU A 198 9.99 -16.48 0.93
C GLU A 198 9.79 -16.99 2.35
N SER A 199 9.40 -16.09 3.26
CA SER A 199 8.93 -16.45 4.59
C SER A 199 7.59 -17.20 4.49
N ILE A 200 7.45 -18.26 5.28
CA ILE A 200 6.15 -18.92 5.49
C ILE A 200 5.28 -18.16 6.48
N TYR A 201 5.89 -17.39 7.38
CA TYR A 201 5.17 -16.48 8.27
C TYR A 201 4.67 -15.26 7.49
N ARG A 202 3.43 -14.88 7.74
CA ARG A 202 2.76 -13.75 7.06
C ARG A 202 1.94 -12.98 8.09
N PRO A 203 2.40 -11.80 8.51
CA PRO A 203 1.60 -10.88 9.33
C PRO A 203 0.34 -10.43 8.58
N THR A 204 -0.61 -9.84 9.30
CA THR A 204 -1.86 -9.36 8.71
C THR A 204 -1.80 -7.86 8.47
N LEU A 205 -2.21 -7.42 7.29
CA LEU A 205 -2.63 -6.05 6.99
C LEU A 205 -4.16 -5.99 6.88
N TYR A 206 -4.71 -4.84 7.18
CA TYR A 206 -6.16 -4.63 7.10
C TYR A 206 -6.49 -3.75 5.91
N MET A 207 -7.45 -4.15 5.10
CA MET A 207 -7.88 -3.44 3.91
C MET A 207 -9.24 -2.81 4.12
N PHE A 208 -9.42 -1.56 3.71
CA PHE A 208 -10.73 -0.93 3.67
C PHE A 208 -11.69 -1.74 2.79
N PRO A 209 -12.94 -1.98 3.21
CA PRO A 209 -13.96 -2.55 2.34
C PRO A 209 -14.10 -1.71 1.07
N ASN A 210 -14.18 -2.39 -0.10
CA ASN A 210 -14.29 -1.73 -1.41
C ASN A 210 -13.19 -0.72 -1.75
N GLY A 211 -11.97 -0.90 -1.19
CA GLY A 211 -10.89 0.04 -1.40
C GLY A 211 -11.24 1.39 -0.76
N GLN A 212 -10.93 2.46 -1.37
CA GLN A 212 -10.93 3.83 -0.85
C GLN A 212 -12.30 4.43 -0.51
N TYR A 213 -13.23 3.67 0.03
CA TYR A 213 -14.55 4.17 0.41
C TYR A 213 -14.45 5.07 1.66
N CYS A 214 -13.89 6.25 1.49
CA CYS A 214 -13.75 7.26 2.54
C CYS A 214 -14.21 8.65 2.07
N GLY A 215 -15.12 8.74 1.12
CA GLY A 215 -15.89 9.93 0.86
C GLY A 215 -15.39 10.90 -0.22
N ASP A 216 -14.21 10.69 -0.80
CA ASP A 216 -13.67 11.61 -1.82
C ASP A 216 -14.24 11.38 -3.23
N VAL A 217 -14.94 10.29 -3.44
CA VAL A 217 -15.47 9.91 -4.77
C VAL A 217 -16.80 9.23 -4.60
N ASP A 218 -17.79 9.57 -5.42
CA ASP A 218 -19.01 8.78 -5.56
C ASP A 218 -18.64 7.32 -5.81
N PHE A 219 -18.99 6.45 -4.87
CA PHE A 219 -18.57 5.07 -4.90
C PHE A 219 -19.16 4.34 -6.11
N ASN A 220 -18.34 4.19 -7.12
CA ASN A 220 -18.55 3.26 -8.21
C ASN A 220 -17.30 2.37 -8.28
N PRO A 221 -17.36 1.07 -7.99
CA PRO A 221 -16.20 0.17 -8.05
C PRO A 221 -15.51 0.17 -9.41
N TYR A 222 -16.22 0.50 -10.48
CA TYR A 222 -15.67 0.72 -11.81
C TYR A 222 -15.23 2.19 -12.02
N GLY A 223 -15.87 3.15 -11.36
CA GLY A 223 -15.54 4.57 -11.40
C GLY A 223 -14.28 4.93 -10.63
N LEU A 224 -13.93 4.14 -9.59
CA LEU A 224 -12.68 4.34 -8.85
C LEU A 224 -11.47 4.24 -9.77
N PHE A 225 -11.43 3.24 -10.64
CA PHE A 225 -10.40 3.11 -11.65
C PHE A 225 -10.40 4.30 -12.62
N HIS A 226 -11.54 4.84 -12.98
CA HIS A 226 -11.64 6.02 -13.84
C HIS A 226 -11.26 7.32 -13.12
N ALA A 227 -11.64 7.49 -11.85
CA ALA A 227 -11.25 8.66 -11.06
C ALA A 227 -9.75 8.68 -10.75
N LEU A 228 -9.17 7.52 -10.43
CA LEU A 228 -7.74 7.35 -10.20
C LEU A 228 -6.91 7.45 -11.48
N SER A 229 -7.52 7.21 -12.65
CA SER A 229 -6.85 7.33 -13.94
C SER A 229 -6.85 8.75 -14.52
N ARG A 230 -7.78 9.62 -14.06
CA ARG A 230 -7.83 11.02 -14.49
C ARG A 230 -6.87 11.85 -13.65
N LYS A 231 -5.61 11.81 -13.99
CA LYS A 231 -4.71 12.92 -13.69
C LYS A 231 -5.20 14.07 -14.58
N THR A 232 -5.91 15.02 -13.99
CA THR A 232 -6.40 16.20 -14.71
C THR A 232 -5.21 16.93 -15.31
N SER A 233 -5.27 17.11 -16.61
CA SER A 233 -4.45 18.04 -17.39
C SER A 233 -4.62 19.45 -16.89
#